data_ec8d63506d2baf4fa74ac9593679f75a
#
_entry.id   ec8d63506d2baf4fa74ac9593679f75a
#
_cell.length_a   1.000
_cell.length_b   1.000
_cell.length_c   1.000
_cell.angle_alpha   90.00
_cell.angle_beta   90.00
_cell.angle_gamma   90.00
#
_symmetry.space_group_name_H-M   'P 1'
#
loop_
_entity.id
_entity.type
_entity.pdbx_description
1 polymer ?
#
loop_
_entity_poly.entity_id
_entity_poly.type
_entity_poly.pdbx_seq_one_letter_code
_entity_poly.pdbx_strand_id
1 'polypeptide(L)'
;MQTNWKPGPADAFDGLDVARIGQVKTCLAPHDLHVLIYVRNPLGYMHSSYKQRIKMGTYRKSFGTFVSEQAGRLDYGALVDRWATVLGPERVHLRLFDKVKVDPGLEADFCGVIGADFEPLRDFVDKPANVSPPDLQIEMMRRINRLTWWAGDTQRRRGWPARLRAQVGRSGMKGHLVRAITGIGLPDALVSHAEIDRLRDLVSHWLDPFLDRYVAPEDRDLLRF
;
A
#
# COMPACT_ATOMS: atom_id res chain seq x y z
N MET A 1 8.35 24.81 -6.26
CA MET A 1 6.89 24.74 -6.02
C MET A 1 6.63 23.48 -5.19
N GLN A 2 6.44 23.60 -3.87
CA GLN A 2 6.05 22.44 -3.04
C GLN A 2 4.57 22.22 -3.23
N THR A 3 4.20 21.17 -3.94
CA THR A 3 2.81 20.72 -4.00
C THR A 3 2.44 20.11 -2.65
N ASN A 4 1.58 20.79 -1.91
CA ASN A 4 0.96 20.31 -0.68
C ASN A 4 -0.02 19.15 -1.01
N TRP A 5 0.54 18.00 -1.38
CA TRP A 5 -0.25 16.80 -1.59
C TRP A 5 -0.72 16.26 -0.23
N LYS A 6 -1.97 16.52 0.12
CA LYS A 6 -2.64 15.86 1.25
C LYS A 6 -3.26 14.57 0.72
N PRO A 7 -2.94 13.40 1.30
CA PRO A 7 -3.70 12.20 0.97
C PRO A 7 -5.16 12.46 1.33
N GLY A 8 -6.02 12.46 0.33
CA GLY A 8 -7.47 12.51 0.51
C GLY A 8 -7.98 11.30 1.31
N PRO A 9 -9.24 11.30 1.74
CA PRO A 9 -9.89 10.15 2.36
C PRO A 9 -9.76 8.90 1.47
N ALA A 10 -10.10 7.72 2.00
CA ALA A 10 -9.91 6.41 1.36
C ALA A 10 -10.45 6.30 -0.08
N ASP A 11 -11.39 7.13 -0.43
CA ASP A 11 -12.02 7.33 -1.74
C ASP A 11 -11.07 7.94 -2.80
N ALA A 12 -9.86 8.32 -2.41
CA ALA A 12 -8.92 9.00 -3.32
C ALA A 12 -8.35 8.09 -4.43
N PHE A 13 -8.49 6.77 -4.33
CA PHE A 13 -8.22 5.87 -5.45
C PHE A 13 -9.41 5.73 -6.41
N ASP A 14 -10.65 5.93 -5.93
CA ASP A 14 -11.80 6.14 -6.80
C ASP A 14 -11.68 7.44 -7.61
N GLY A 15 -10.76 8.28 -7.24
CA GLY A 15 -10.47 9.55 -7.91
C GLY A 15 -9.46 9.50 -9.06
N LEU A 16 -8.88 8.35 -9.42
CA LEU A 16 -8.21 8.14 -10.71
C LEU A 16 -9.26 7.69 -11.74
N ASP A 17 -10.24 8.54 -11.95
CA ASP A 17 -11.20 8.40 -13.04
C ASP A 17 -10.56 8.74 -14.40
N VAL A 18 -11.23 8.36 -15.47
CA VAL A 18 -10.82 8.63 -16.85
C VAL A 18 -10.54 10.12 -17.09
N ALA A 19 -11.30 11.00 -16.43
CA ALA A 19 -11.16 12.45 -16.59
C ALA A 19 -9.82 12.95 -15.99
N ARG A 20 -9.44 12.46 -14.81
CA ARG A 20 -8.15 12.82 -14.19
C ARG A 20 -6.96 12.27 -14.95
N ILE A 21 -7.05 11.04 -15.46
CA ILE A 21 -6.02 10.47 -16.34
C ILE A 21 -5.91 11.32 -17.61
N GLY A 22 -7.02 11.76 -18.18
CA GLY A 22 -7.05 12.69 -19.31
C GLY A 22 -6.36 14.02 -19.01
N GLN A 23 -6.55 14.58 -17.81
CA GLN A 23 -5.84 15.78 -17.36
C GLN A 23 -4.32 15.54 -17.28
N VAL A 24 -3.86 14.38 -16.73
CA VAL A 24 -2.44 14.02 -16.69
C VAL A 24 -1.87 13.97 -18.11
N LYS A 25 -2.56 13.30 -19.04
CA LYS A 25 -2.15 13.26 -20.45
C LYS A 25 -2.02 14.66 -21.07
N THR A 26 -2.98 15.52 -20.81
CA THR A 26 -2.97 16.90 -21.31
C THR A 26 -1.82 17.72 -20.70
N CYS A 27 -1.60 17.60 -19.39
CA CYS A 27 -0.52 18.32 -18.70
C CYS A 27 0.89 17.89 -19.15
N LEU A 28 1.04 16.65 -19.60
CA LEU A 28 2.31 16.09 -20.06
C LEU A 28 2.50 16.15 -21.58
N ALA A 29 1.52 16.69 -22.32
CA ALA A 29 1.71 16.93 -23.75
C ALA A 29 2.86 17.93 -24.00
N PRO A 30 3.68 17.76 -25.05
CA PRO A 30 3.55 16.81 -26.17
C PRO A 30 4.26 15.45 -25.93
N HIS A 31 4.63 15.11 -24.70
CA HIS A 31 5.35 13.87 -24.43
C HIS A 31 4.48 12.62 -24.69
N ASP A 32 5.11 11.55 -25.20
CA ASP A 32 4.47 10.24 -25.30
C ASP A 32 4.43 9.57 -23.93
N LEU A 33 3.21 9.49 -23.37
CA LEU A 33 3.01 9.02 -22.00
C LEU A 33 2.76 7.52 -21.97
N HIS A 34 3.61 6.79 -21.27
CA HIS A 34 3.43 5.39 -20.93
C HIS A 34 3.18 5.23 -19.43
N VAL A 35 2.39 4.24 -19.04
CA VAL A 35 2.17 3.89 -17.63
C VAL A 35 2.68 2.48 -17.35
N LEU A 36 3.44 2.34 -16.27
CA LEU A 36 3.92 1.05 -15.76
C LEU A 36 3.18 0.75 -14.45
N ILE A 37 2.46 -0.37 -14.42
CA ILE A 37 1.64 -0.81 -13.31
C ILE A 37 2.22 -2.10 -12.74
N TYR A 38 2.69 -2.05 -11.49
CA TYR A 38 3.08 -3.26 -10.75
C TYR A 38 1.91 -3.74 -9.90
N VAL A 39 1.35 -4.89 -10.24
CA VAL A 39 0.32 -5.55 -9.42
C VAL A 39 0.99 -6.58 -8.50
N ARG A 40 0.45 -6.71 -7.31
CA ARG A 40 0.98 -7.57 -6.26
C ARG A 40 -0.09 -8.56 -5.81
N ASN A 41 0.33 -9.69 -5.23
CA ASN A 41 -0.59 -10.59 -4.53
C ASN A 41 -1.51 -9.78 -3.61
N PRO A 42 -2.84 -9.94 -3.72
CA PRO A 42 -3.83 -9.15 -2.98
C PRO A 42 -3.61 -9.15 -1.46
N LEU A 43 -3.32 -10.31 -0.87
CA LEU A 43 -3.05 -10.43 0.57
C LEU A 43 -1.77 -9.68 0.94
N GLY A 44 -0.69 -9.88 0.18
CA GLY A 44 0.59 -9.21 0.37
C GLY A 44 0.47 -7.69 0.25
N TYR A 45 -0.32 -7.20 -0.70
CA TYR A 45 -0.61 -5.77 -0.85
C TYR A 45 -1.40 -5.20 0.33
N MET A 46 -2.49 -5.86 0.73
CA MET A 46 -3.32 -5.42 1.86
C MET A 46 -2.55 -5.43 3.17
N HIS A 47 -1.79 -6.48 3.43
CA HIS A 47 -0.96 -6.59 4.63
C HIS A 47 0.11 -5.48 4.71
N SER A 48 0.82 -5.25 3.62
CA SER A 48 1.82 -4.19 3.53
C SER A 48 1.21 -2.80 3.71
N SER A 49 0.10 -2.52 3.04
CA SER A 49 -0.61 -1.25 3.11
C SER A 49 -1.17 -0.98 4.52
N TYR A 50 -1.73 -2.01 5.16
CA TYR A 50 -2.20 -1.95 6.53
C TYR A 50 -1.07 -1.60 7.50
N LYS A 51 0.05 -2.35 7.45
CA LYS A 51 1.24 -2.08 8.28
C LYS A 51 1.73 -0.64 8.11
N GLN A 52 1.81 -0.17 6.87
CA GLN A 52 2.26 1.19 6.59
C GLN A 52 1.34 2.24 7.22
N ARG A 53 0.02 2.09 7.11
CA ARG A 53 -0.93 3.04 7.71
C ARG A 53 -0.92 3.01 9.24
N ILE A 54 -0.70 1.84 9.85
CA ILE A 54 -0.50 1.75 11.31
C ILE A 54 0.80 2.47 11.73
N LYS A 55 1.92 2.22 11.01
CA LYS A 55 3.20 2.92 11.26
C LYS A 55 3.06 4.44 11.20
N MET A 56 2.35 4.94 10.21
CA MET A 56 2.09 6.38 10.05
C MET A 56 1.11 6.94 11.10
N GLY A 57 0.46 6.11 11.91
CA GLY A 57 -0.53 6.52 12.89
C GLY A 57 -1.87 6.96 12.30
N THR A 58 -2.08 6.74 10.99
CA THR A 58 -3.29 7.16 10.27
C THR A 58 -4.43 6.14 10.34
N TYR A 59 -4.15 4.91 10.78
CA TYR A 59 -5.15 3.84 10.89
C TYR A 59 -5.10 3.14 12.25
N ARG A 60 -6.27 2.60 12.71
CA ARG A 60 -6.46 2.11 14.08
C ARG A 60 -7.42 0.93 14.20
N LYS A 61 -8.19 0.62 13.14
CA LYS A 61 -9.13 -0.49 13.11
C LYS A 61 -8.40 -1.81 12.85
N SER A 62 -9.08 -2.94 12.94
CA SER A 62 -8.54 -4.27 12.66
C SER A 62 -8.17 -4.45 11.18
N PHE A 63 -7.40 -5.49 10.89
CA PHE A 63 -7.06 -5.87 9.52
C PHE A 63 -8.32 -6.20 8.71
N GLY A 64 -9.24 -7.01 9.25
CA GLY A 64 -10.48 -7.34 8.56
C GLY A 64 -11.34 -6.13 8.21
N THR A 65 -11.40 -5.11 9.08
CA THR A 65 -12.07 -3.84 8.77
C THR A 65 -11.33 -3.09 7.66
N PHE A 66 -9.99 -3.08 7.70
CA PHE A 66 -9.17 -2.46 6.66
C PHE A 66 -9.41 -3.09 5.29
N VAL A 67 -9.45 -4.42 5.22
CA VAL A 67 -9.76 -5.17 4.01
C VAL A 67 -11.12 -4.76 3.46
N SER A 68 -12.16 -4.78 4.29
CA SER A 68 -13.52 -4.38 3.86
C SER A 68 -13.59 -2.95 3.32
N GLU A 69 -12.81 -2.02 3.89
CA GLU A 69 -12.77 -0.61 3.46
C GLU A 69 -11.91 -0.36 2.22
N GLN A 70 -10.98 -1.25 1.90
CA GLN A 70 -9.96 -1.01 0.87
C GLN A 70 -9.98 -2.05 -0.26
N ALA A 71 -10.87 -3.05 -0.22
CA ALA A 71 -10.91 -4.14 -1.19
C ALA A 71 -11.04 -3.66 -2.65
N GLY A 72 -11.79 -2.59 -2.91
CA GLY A 72 -11.93 -2.00 -4.25
C GLY A 72 -10.60 -1.57 -4.89
N ARG A 73 -9.53 -1.39 -4.10
CA ARG A 73 -8.19 -1.11 -4.64
C ARG A 73 -7.54 -2.31 -5.32
N LEU A 74 -8.09 -3.50 -5.15
CA LEU A 74 -7.63 -4.73 -5.74
C LEU A 74 -8.32 -5.04 -7.08
N ASP A 75 -9.22 -4.16 -7.54
CA ASP A 75 -9.75 -4.22 -8.90
C ASP A 75 -8.69 -3.74 -9.90
N TYR A 76 -7.73 -4.63 -10.13
CA TYR A 76 -6.61 -4.38 -11.05
C TYR A 76 -7.09 -4.26 -12.50
N GLY A 77 -8.17 -4.99 -12.85
CA GLY A 77 -8.77 -4.91 -14.19
C GLY A 77 -9.29 -3.51 -14.47
N ALA A 78 -10.12 -2.96 -13.58
CA ALA A 78 -10.62 -1.60 -13.73
C ALA A 78 -9.51 -0.55 -13.71
N LEU A 79 -8.41 -0.77 -12.96
CA LEU A 79 -7.26 0.11 -12.99
C LEU A 79 -6.59 0.14 -14.37
N VAL A 80 -6.30 -1.03 -14.93
CA VAL A 80 -5.69 -1.17 -16.27
C VAL A 80 -6.60 -0.60 -17.35
N ASP A 81 -7.89 -0.93 -17.32
CA ASP A 81 -8.87 -0.48 -18.32
C ASP A 81 -9.02 1.05 -18.33
N ARG A 82 -9.00 1.72 -17.18
CA ARG A 82 -9.04 3.19 -17.10
C ARG A 82 -7.84 3.84 -17.80
N TRP A 83 -6.65 3.34 -17.57
CA TRP A 83 -5.45 3.85 -18.24
C TRP A 83 -5.47 3.53 -19.74
N ALA A 84 -5.82 2.31 -20.11
CA ALA A 84 -5.91 1.89 -21.51
C ALA A 84 -6.94 2.69 -22.31
N THR A 85 -8.06 3.07 -21.68
CA THR A 85 -9.08 3.92 -22.31
C THR A 85 -8.54 5.29 -22.73
N VAL A 86 -7.63 5.87 -21.93
CA VAL A 86 -7.10 7.22 -22.20
C VAL A 86 -5.83 7.20 -23.04
N LEU A 87 -4.93 6.25 -22.78
CA LEU A 87 -3.61 6.23 -23.42
C LEU A 87 -3.56 5.31 -24.65
N GLY A 88 -4.41 4.30 -24.67
CA GLY A 88 -4.30 3.14 -25.55
C GLY A 88 -3.65 1.95 -24.82
N PRO A 89 -4.07 0.70 -25.12
CA PRO A 89 -3.57 -0.48 -24.42
C PRO A 89 -2.05 -0.69 -24.62
N GLU A 90 -1.49 -0.27 -25.73
CA GLU A 90 -0.07 -0.37 -26.07
C GLU A 90 0.83 0.48 -25.16
N ARG A 91 0.27 1.47 -24.48
CA ARG A 91 0.98 2.35 -23.54
C ARG A 91 0.81 1.96 -22.08
N VAL A 92 0.13 0.84 -21.81
CA VAL A 92 -0.07 0.34 -20.45
C VAL A 92 0.77 -0.92 -20.25
N HIS A 93 1.82 -0.80 -19.46
CA HIS A 93 2.74 -1.90 -19.16
C HIS A 93 2.41 -2.51 -17.81
N LEU A 94 1.85 -3.73 -17.83
CA LEU A 94 1.55 -4.48 -16.62
C LEU A 94 2.72 -5.38 -16.23
N ARG A 95 3.06 -5.40 -14.94
CA ARG A 95 4.09 -6.25 -14.34
C ARG A 95 3.58 -6.91 -13.07
N LEU A 96 4.01 -8.13 -12.82
CA LEU A 96 3.74 -8.86 -11.58
C LEU A 96 4.86 -8.58 -10.58
N PHE A 97 4.56 -7.80 -9.53
CA PHE A 97 5.54 -7.39 -8.52
C PHE A 97 6.27 -8.57 -7.89
N ASP A 98 5.53 -9.61 -7.52
CA ASP A 98 6.09 -10.77 -6.81
C ASP A 98 7.00 -11.61 -7.70
N LYS A 99 6.79 -11.64 -9.04
CA LYS A 99 7.68 -12.24 -10.02
C LYS A 99 8.95 -11.41 -10.21
N VAL A 100 8.78 -10.15 -10.53
CA VAL A 100 9.85 -9.21 -10.84
C VAL A 100 10.78 -9.00 -9.64
N LYS A 101 10.24 -9.01 -8.42
CA LYS A 101 11.04 -8.89 -7.18
C LYS A 101 12.06 -10.02 -7.02
N VAL A 102 11.78 -11.21 -7.56
CA VAL A 102 12.69 -12.36 -7.51
C VAL A 102 13.75 -12.26 -8.61
N ASP A 103 13.32 -11.98 -9.84
CA ASP A 103 14.18 -11.89 -11.01
C ASP A 103 13.53 -10.97 -12.05
N PRO A 104 14.22 -9.95 -12.54
CA PRO A 104 15.61 -9.50 -12.31
C PRO A 104 15.79 -8.56 -11.11
N GLY A 105 14.77 -8.30 -10.34
CA GLY A 105 14.68 -7.24 -9.34
C GLY A 105 13.88 -6.04 -9.84
N LEU A 106 13.20 -5.36 -8.92
CA LEU A 106 12.25 -4.30 -9.27
C LEU A 106 12.89 -3.14 -10.03
N GLU A 107 14.08 -2.76 -9.60
CA GLU A 107 14.82 -1.63 -10.16
C GLU A 107 15.39 -1.98 -11.54
N ALA A 108 15.87 -3.21 -11.73
CA ALA A 108 16.39 -3.68 -13.02
C ALA A 108 15.25 -3.81 -14.03
N ASP A 109 14.08 -4.35 -13.65
CA ASP A 109 12.90 -4.41 -14.52
C ASP A 109 12.44 -3.00 -14.93
N PHE A 110 12.37 -2.07 -13.95
CA PHE A 110 12.00 -0.69 -14.25
C PHE A 110 12.96 -0.04 -15.25
N CYS A 111 14.27 -0.17 -15.03
CA CYS A 111 15.28 0.33 -15.97
C CYS A 111 15.12 -0.30 -17.37
N GLY A 112 14.87 -1.62 -17.43
CA GLY A 112 14.64 -2.29 -18.68
C GLY A 112 13.42 -1.77 -19.45
N VAL A 113 12.32 -1.46 -18.74
CA VAL A 113 11.10 -0.91 -19.36
C VAL A 113 11.33 0.49 -19.94
N ILE A 114 12.08 1.34 -19.23
CA ILE A 114 12.36 2.72 -19.70
C ILE A 114 13.59 2.83 -20.60
N GLY A 115 14.28 1.73 -20.90
CA GLY A 115 15.49 1.70 -21.72
C GLY A 115 16.72 2.32 -21.04
N ALA A 116 16.74 2.36 -19.71
CA ALA A 116 17.89 2.86 -18.94
C ALA A 116 18.85 1.73 -18.54
N ASP A 117 20.14 2.06 -18.43
CA ASP A 117 21.13 1.13 -17.91
C ASP A 117 21.01 1.01 -16.38
N PHE A 118 20.92 -0.23 -15.89
CA PHE A 118 20.82 -0.51 -14.47
C PHE A 118 22.18 -0.60 -13.76
N GLU A 119 23.26 -0.91 -14.47
CA GLU A 119 24.58 -1.14 -13.87
C GLU A 119 25.06 0.01 -12.97
N PRO A 120 24.91 1.30 -13.35
CA PRO A 120 25.32 2.41 -12.50
C PRO A 120 24.52 2.51 -11.19
N LEU A 121 23.34 1.89 -11.11
CA LEU A 121 22.44 1.95 -9.94
C LEU A 121 22.62 0.75 -9.01
N ARG A 122 23.28 -0.33 -9.43
CA ARG A 122 23.41 -1.60 -8.71
C ARG A 122 23.88 -1.40 -7.26
N ASP A 123 24.95 -0.64 -7.06
CA ASP A 123 25.55 -0.43 -5.74
C ASP A 123 24.66 0.39 -4.78
N PHE A 124 23.65 1.09 -5.29
CA PHE A 124 22.72 1.89 -4.50
C PHE A 124 21.50 1.09 -4.03
N VAL A 125 21.19 0.00 -4.71
CA VAL A 125 19.94 -0.76 -4.50
C VAL A 125 20.09 -1.86 -3.44
N ASP A 126 21.28 -2.40 -3.23
CA ASP A 126 21.56 -3.53 -2.33
C ASP A 126 21.34 -3.27 -0.83
N LYS A 127 20.86 -2.09 -0.46
CA LYS A 127 20.53 -1.79 0.94
C LYS A 127 19.05 -2.06 1.20
N PRO A 128 18.69 -3.01 2.08
CA PRO A 128 17.30 -3.26 2.44
C PRO A 128 16.68 -1.99 3.07
N ALA A 129 16.00 -1.20 2.24
CA ALA A 129 15.54 0.14 2.60
C ALA A 129 14.35 0.14 3.58
N ASN A 130 13.57 -0.95 3.68
CA ASN A 130 12.36 -0.98 4.49
C ASN A 130 12.07 -2.37 5.08
N VAL A 131 12.73 -2.72 6.17
CA VAL A 131 12.34 -3.91 6.95
C VAL A 131 10.98 -3.64 7.61
N SER A 132 9.99 -4.45 7.26
CA SER A 132 8.66 -4.34 7.87
C SER A 132 8.72 -4.86 9.31
N PRO A 133 8.19 -4.13 10.30
CA PRO A 133 8.14 -4.62 11.67
C PRO A 133 7.34 -5.94 11.77
N PRO A 134 7.67 -6.80 12.75
CA PRO A 134 6.87 -8.00 13.05
C PRO A 134 5.40 -7.64 13.30
N ASP A 135 4.51 -8.59 13.02
CA ASP A 135 3.06 -8.40 13.13
C ASP A 135 2.62 -8.01 14.54
N LEU A 136 3.23 -8.60 15.55
CA LEU A 136 3.02 -8.21 16.94
C LEU A 136 3.30 -6.73 17.20
N GLN A 137 4.41 -6.22 16.68
CA GLN A 137 4.78 -4.82 16.86
C GLN A 137 3.76 -3.90 16.18
N ILE A 138 3.24 -4.29 15.04
CA ILE A 138 2.17 -3.56 14.33
C ILE A 138 0.88 -3.54 15.16
N GLU A 139 0.46 -4.67 15.74
CA GLU A 139 -0.74 -4.72 16.58
C GLU A 139 -0.61 -3.83 17.82
N MET A 140 0.56 -3.81 18.44
CA MET A 140 0.83 -2.92 19.55
C MET A 140 0.80 -1.45 19.14
N MET A 141 1.41 -1.10 18.00
CA MET A 141 1.34 0.24 17.44
C MET A 141 -0.12 0.63 17.17
N ARG A 142 -0.94 -0.29 16.67
CA ARG A 142 -2.37 -0.07 16.44
C ARG A 142 -3.10 0.30 17.74
N ARG A 143 -2.87 -0.47 18.81
CA ARG A 143 -3.47 -0.20 20.14
C ARG A 143 -3.02 1.14 20.69
N ILE A 144 -1.73 1.46 20.57
CA ILE A 144 -1.19 2.76 20.96
C ILE A 144 -1.83 3.89 20.12
N ASN A 145 -1.95 3.71 18.82
CA ASN A 145 -2.61 4.69 17.95
C ASN A 145 -4.07 4.92 18.37
N ARG A 146 -4.78 3.86 18.78
CA ARG A 146 -6.16 3.95 19.28
C ARG A 146 -6.23 4.75 20.59
N LEU A 147 -5.35 4.47 21.54
CA LEU A 147 -5.26 5.18 22.82
C LEU A 147 -4.85 6.65 22.64
N THR A 148 -3.82 6.90 21.83
CA THR A 148 -3.33 8.27 21.59
C THR A 148 -4.31 9.10 20.77
N TRP A 149 -5.12 8.51 19.92
CA TRP A 149 -6.20 9.22 19.23
C TRP A 149 -7.32 9.61 20.19
N TRP A 150 -7.71 8.67 21.05
CA TRP A 150 -8.69 8.97 22.10
C TRP A 150 -8.18 10.09 23.01
N ALA A 151 -6.88 10.06 23.36
CA ALA A 151 -6.22 11.13 24.12
C ALA A 151 -5.97 12.39 23.28
N GLY A 152 -6.07 12.30 21.95
CA GLY A 152 -5.75 13.33 20.94
C GLY A 152 -6.91 14.21 20.54
N ASP A 153 -8.12 13.83 20.86
CA ASP A 153 -9.32 14.63 20.60
C ASP A 153 -9.25 15.95 21.36
N THR A 154 -9.12 17.04 20.63
CA THR A 154 -8.92 18.38 21.17
C THR A 154 -10.07 18.85 22.05
N GLN A 155 -11.30 18.37 21.83
CA GLN A 155 -12.45 18.68 22.68
C GLN A 155 -12.36 17.95 24.02
N ARG A 156 -11.87 16.70 24.05
CA ARG A 156 -11.66 15.92 25.28
C ARG A 156 -10.41 16.33 26.05
N ARG A 157 -9.43 16.96 25.39
CA ARG A 157 -8.18 17.44 26.00
C ARG A 157 -8.30 18.80 26.71
N ARG A 158 -9.42 19.47 26.66
CA ARG A 158 -9.57 20.81 27.28
C ARG A 158 -9.19 20.86 28.76
N GLY A 159 -9.22 19.71 29.48
CA GLY A 159 -8.81 19.58 30.87
C GLY A 159 -7.36 19.10 31.10
N TRP A 160 -6.57 18.79 30.06
CA TRP A 160 -5.23 18.22 30.26
C TRP A 160 -4.14 19.29 30.34
N PRO A 161 -3.14 19.16 31.27
CA PRO A 161 -2.01 20.08 31.35
C PRO A 161 -1.24 20.14 30.02
N ALA A 162 -0.80 21.33 29.64
CA ALA A 162 -0.12 21.57 28.36
C ALA A 162 1.11 20.66 28.13
N ARG A 163 1.83 20.30 29.21
CA ARG A 163 2.99 19.40 29.18
C ARG A 163 2.60 17.97 28.77
N LEU A 164 1.48 17.44 29.25
CA LEU A 164 0.96 16.11 28.88
C LEU A 164 0.49 16.08 27.42
N ARG A 165 -0.13 17.16 26.93
CA ARG A 165 -0.54 17.30 25.53
C ARG A 165 0.65 17.26 24.56
N ALA A 166 1.74 17.95 24.92
CA ALA A 166 2.96 18.00 24.12
C ALA A 166 3.70 16.65 24.10
N GLN A 167 3.66 15.89 25.21
CA GLN A 167 4.35 14.63 25.37
C GLN A 167 3.67 13.48 24.62
N VAL A 168 2.34 13.44 24.57
CA VAL A 168 1.56 12.45 23.81
C VAL A 168 1.67 12.68 22.29
N GLY A 169 1.94 13.91 21.85
CA GLY A 169 2.13 14.25 20.43
C GLY A 169 3.51 13.89 19.85
N ARG A 170 4.51 13.60 20.68
CA ARG A 170 5.88 13.30 20.20
C ARG A 170 6.03 11.85 19.78
N SER A 171 6.38 11.62 18.52
CA SER A 171 6.62 10.29 17.93
C SER A 171 7.66 9.43 18.68
N GLY A 172 8.60 10.04 19.41
CA GLY A 172 9.63 9.35 20.19
C GLY A 172 9.09 8.43 21.29
N MET A 173 8.01 8.84 21.99
CA MET A 173 7.44 8.03 23.08
C MET A 173 6.80 6.73 22.57
N LYS A 174 6.22 6.73 21.35
CA LYS A 174 5.66 5.52 20.73
C LYS A 174 6.74 4.47 20.50
N GLY A 175 7.93 4.86 20.05
CA GLY A 175 9.05 3.96 19.78
C GLY A 175 9.61 3.31 21.06
N HIS A 176 9.75 4.07 22.14
CA HIS A 176 10.21 3.53 23.42
C HIS A 176 9.19 2.59 24.07
N LEU A 177 7.90 2.93 24.03
CA LEU A 177 6.83 2.07 24.56
C LEU A 177 6.75 0.75 23.77
N VAL A 178 6.84 0.80 22.46
CA VAL A 178 6.85 -0.39 21.58
C VAL A 178 8.05 -1.27 21.92
N ARG A 179 9.27 -0.72 22.07
CA ARG A 179 10.46 -1.49 22.47
C ARG A 179 10.34 -2.13 23.86
N ALA A 180 9.73 -1.44 24.81
CA ALA A 180 9.53 -1.97 26.17
C ALA A 180 8.57 -3.17 26.22
N ILE A 181 7.62 -3.24 25.29
CA ILE A 181 6.56 -4.25 25.28
C ILE A 181 6.92 -5.45 24.35
N THR A 182 7.87 -5.31 23.42
CA THR A 182 8.31 -6.38 22.51
C THR A 182 9.01 -7.56 23.20
N GLY A 183 9.27 -7.49 24.52
CA GLY A 183 9.76 -8.59 25.33
C GLY A 183 8.68 -9.58 25.81
N ILE A 184 7.41 -9.33 25.53
CA ILE A 184 6.28 -10.17 25.97
C ILE A 184 5.88 -11.07 24.78
N GLY A 185 6.09 -12.38 24.91
CA GLY A 185 5.70 -13.36 23.89
C GLY A 185 4.20 -13.40 23.66
N LEU A 186 3.77 -12.92 22.50
CA LEU A 186 2.39 -12.91 22.02
C LEU A 186 2.32 -13.55 20.62
N PRO A 187 1.17 -14.05 20.15
CA PRO A 187 1.07 -14.83 18.93
C PRO A 187 1.42 -14.05 17.65
N ASP A 188 2.06 -14.74 16.71
CA ASP A 188 2.69 -14.19 15.49
C ASP A 188 1.72 -13.73 14.38
N ALA A 189 0.42 -13.99 14.49
CA ALA A 189 -0.49 -13.77 13.38
C ALA A 189 -1.39 -12.55 13.58
N LEU A 190 -1.14 -11.47 12.81
CA LEU A 190 -2.05 -10.33 12.65
C LEU A 190 -3.28 -10.66 11.80
N VAL A 191 -3.19 -11.71 10.99
CA VAL A 191 -4.20 -12.08 10.00
C VAL A 191 -4.64 -13.51 10.29
N SER A 192 -5.91 -13.70 10.59
CA SER A 192 -6.52 -15.03 10.77
C SER A 192 -6.85 -15.67 9.42
N HIS A 193 -6.95 -17.00 9.37
CA HIS A 193 -7.42 -17.72 8.18
C HIS A 193 -8.80 -17.22 7.71
N ALA A 194 -9.71 -16.94 8.64
CA ALA A 194 -11.02 -16.38 8.32
C ALA A 194 -10.96 -15.00 7.65
N GLU A 195 -9.95 -14.19 7.95
CA GLU A 195 -9.75 -12.89 7.27
C GLU A 195 -9.15 -13.07 5.88
N ILE A 196 -8.32 -14.09 5.67
CA ILE A 196 -7.79 -14.47 4.35
C ILE A 196 -8.95 -14.97 3.46
N ASP A 197 -9.78 -15.88 3.96
CA ASP A 197 -10.92 -16.40 3.23
C ASP A 197 -11.90 -15.28 2.86
N ARG A 198 -12.18 -14.39 3.80
CA ARG A 198 -13.01 -13.20 3.53
C ARG A 198 -12.42 -12.29 2.47
N LEU A 199 -11.09 -12.07 2.47
CA LEU A 199 -10.44 -11.29 1.42
C LEU A 199 -10.57 -11.98 0.08
N ARG A 200 -10.34 -13.29 0.02
CA ARG A 200 -10.50 -14.12 -1.20
C ARG A 200 -11.91 -13.94 -1.77
N ASP A 201 -12.94 -14.12 -0.95
CA ASP A 201 -14.33 -14.00 -1.37
C ASP A 201 -14.67 -12.59 -1.89
N LEU A 202 -14.13 -11.56 -1.23
CA LEU A 202 -14.34 -10.17 -1.62
C LEU A 202 -13.73 -9.82 -2.98
N VAL A 203 -12.59 -10.42 -3.33
CA VAL A 203 -11.84 -10.02 -4.53
C VAL A 203 -11.99 -10.97 -5.70
N SER A 204 -12.46 -12.19 -5.50
CA SER A 204 -12.56 -13.23 -6.54
C SER A 204 -13.28 -12.73 -7.80
N HIS A 205 -14.37 -12.01 -7.65
CA HIS A 205 -15.16 -11.52 -8.78
C HIS A 205 -14.44 -10.46 -9.64
N TRP A 206 -13.40 -9.81 -9.14
CA TRP A 206 -12.51 -8.92 -9.92
C TRP A 206 -11.23 -9.63 -10.34
N LEU A 207 -10.70 -10.47 -9.46
CA LEU A 207 -9.40 -11.09 -9.64
C LEU A 207 -9.44 -12.15 -10.74
N ASP A 208 -10.44 -13.03 -10.75
CA ASP A 208 -10.52 -14.10 -11.73
C ASP A 208 -10.61 -13.58 -13.17
N PRO A 209 -11.50 -12.62 -13.52
CA PRO A 209 -11.51 -12.01 -14.85
C PRO A 209 -10.19 -11.28 -15.20
N PHE A 210 -9.54 -10.66 -14.21
CA PHE A 210 -8.24 -10.03 -14.43
C PHE A 210 -7.16 -11.05 -14.74
N LEU A 211 -7.10 -12.17 -14.00
CA LEU A 211 -6.15 -13.25 -14.25
C LEU A 211 -6.33 -13.84 -15.64
N ASP A 212 -7.58 -14.06 -16.06
CA ASP A 212 -7.86 -14.65 -17.37
C ASP A 212 -7.47 -13.74 -18.52
N ARG A 213 -7.64 -12.45 -18.37
CA ARG A 213 -7.41 -11.47 -19.44
C ARG A 213 -5.97 -10.98 -19.53
N TYR A 214 -5.28 -10.81 -18.39
CA TYR A 214 -4.03 -10.07 -18.32
C TYR A 214 -2.83 -10.87 -17.83
N VAL A 215 -3.04 -12.07 -17.27
CA VAL A 215 -1.97 -12.84 -16.61
C VAL A 215 -1.79 -14.18 -17.30
N ALA A 216 -0.54 -14.48 -17.70
CA ALA A 216 -0.19 -15.76 -18.29
C ALA A 216 -0.54 -16.92 -17.32
N PRO A 217 -1.03 -18.06 -17.83
CA PRO A 217 -1.50 -19.17 -16.98
C PRO A 217 -0.48 -19.61 -15.92
N GLU A 218 0.80 -19.67 -16.29
CA GLU A 218 1.91 -20.06 -15.42
C GLU A 218 2.19 -19.07 -14.26
N ASP A 219 1.75 -17.83 -14.37
CA ASP A 219 1.99 -16.77 -13.39
C ASP A 219 0.78 -16.51 -12.48
N ARG A 220 -0.36 -17.12 -12.75
CA ARG A 220 -1.62 -16.85 -12.02
C ARG A 220 -1.54 -17.15 -10.53
N ASP A 221 -0.77 -18.18 -10.17
CA ASP A 221 -0.61 -18.59 -8.78
C ASP A 221 0.12 -17.54 -7.92
N LEU A 222 0.91 -16.64 -8.55
CA LEU A 222 1.55 -15.53 -7.86
C LEU A 222 0.53 -14.53 -7.27
N LEU A 223 -0.66 -14.44 -7.84
CA LEU A 223 -1.73 -13.54 -7.39
C LEU A 223 -2.86 -14.25 -6.63
N ARG A 224 -2.84 -15.58 -6.55
CA ARG A 224 -3.81 -16.37 -5.77
C ARG A 224 -3.43 -16.45 -4.30
N PHE A 225 -4.40 -16.86 -3.45
CA PHE A 225 -4.26 -17.01 -2.00
C PHE A 225 -3.87 -18.42 -1.62
#